data_aafe1c3d4e627cb642ecd8ecec9ba04e
#
_entry.id   aafe1c3d4e627cb642ecd8ecec9ba04e
#
_cell.length_a   1.000
_cell.length_b   1.000
_cell.length_c   1.000
_cell.angle_alpha   90.00
_cell.angle_beta   90.00
_cell.angle_gamma   90.00
#
_symmetry.space_group_name_H-M   'P 1'
#
loop_
_entity.id
_entity.type
_entity.pdbx_description
1 polymer ?
#
loop_
_entity_poly.entity_id
_entity_poly.type
_entity_poly.pdbx_seq_one_letter_code
_entity_poly.pdbx_strand_id
1 'polypeptide(L)'
;MPNGRIAEDVRKWLRAGAGINAGLRLFSSISANRHFARMVADNPSKYRPMLIAKLCTLTGIDPGIANEERQVPPRPKFREQYPFLRETGCPPELKILAADKLTAWENYTRAHTALFDCTSPEECYTTARKVLDNYLENRQIFEELDHYLRHRTPLGVHPIFERLRKIRAFRKLSIPELFKAQKRLQYRVWWLRKVIEKNDKPHLRGNREELLAEYEAQLLEVDKIIAAYARKK
;
A
#
# COMPACT_ATOMS: atom_id res chain seq x y z
N MET A 1 -44.37 24.52 17.87
CA MET A 1 -43.81 23.22 17.44
C MET A 1 -42.28 23.29 17.49
N PRO A 2 -41.63 22.73 18.50
CA PRO A 2 -40.15 22.85 18.63
C PRO A 2 -39.33 21.98 17.64
N ASN A 3 -39.97 21.00 16.97
CA ASN A 3 -39.27 20.02 16.18
C ASN A 3 -38.66 20.53 14.85
N GLY A 4 -39.17 21.59 14.27
CA GLY A 4 -38.67 22.07 12.96
C GLY A 4 -37.26 22.66 13.03
N ARG A 5 -36.92 23.41 14.08
CA ARG A 5 -35.62 24.02 14.27
C ARG A 5 -34.52 22.99 14.52
N ILE A 6 -34.83 21.97 15.33
CA ILE A 6 -33.91 20.89 15.65
C ILE A 6 -33.64 20.01 14.42
N ALA A 7 -34.64 19.75 13.61
CA ALA A 7 -34.48 19.02 12.35
C ALA A 7 -33.56 19.78 11.38
N GLU A 8 -33.65 21.11 11.32
CA GLU A 8 -32.77 21.93 10.51
C GLU A 8 -31.31 21.91 11.05
N ASP A 9 -31.13 21.96 12.37
CA ASP A 9 -29.82 21.87 13.02
C ASP A 9 -29.17 20.49 12.76
N VAL A 10 -29.95 19.41 12.79
CA VAL A 10 -29.45 18.05 12.43
C VAL A 10 -29.06 18.00 10.96
N ARG A 11 -29.83 18.58 10.03
CA ARG A 11 -29.44 18.65 8.61
C ARG A 11 -28.13 19.43 8.43
N LYS A 12 -27.97 20.59 9.08
CA LYS A 12 -26.74 21.40 9.07
C LYS A 12 -25.55 20.61 9.62
N TRP A 13 -25.77 19.89 10.73
CA TRP A 13 -24.76 19.04 11.34
C TRP A 13 -24.33 17.90 10.41
N LEU A 14 -25.26 17.24 9.75
CA LEU A 14 -24.97 16.19 8.75
C LEU A 14 -24.14 16.73 7.58
N ARG A 15 -24.51 17.91 7.05
CA ARG A 15 -23.76 18.60 5.98
C ARG A 15 -22.36 19.02 6.42
N ALA A 16 -22.19 19.44 7.66
CA ALA A 16 -20.89 19.81 8.23
C ALA A 16 -19.96 18.63 8.56
N GLY A 17 -20.34 17.40 8.15
CA GLY A 17 -19.51 16.21 8.35
C GLY A 17 -19.81 15.41 9.61
N ALA A 18 -20.95 15.63 10.26
CA ALA A 18 -21.47 14.86 11.40
C ALA A 18 -20.43 14.68 12.54
N GLY A 19 -19.80 15.79 12.97
CA GLY A 19 -18.83 15.80 14.06
C GLY A 19 -19.44 15.29 15.38
N ILE A 20 -18.73 14.41 16.09
CA ILE A 20 -19.25 13.67 17.27
C ILE A 20 -19.72 14.63 18.38
N ASN A 21 -18.89 15.60 18.78
CA ASN A 21 -19.21 16.50 19.90
C ASN A 21 -20.47 17.37 19.62
N ALA A 22 -20.63 17.82 18.37
CA ALA A 22 -21.80 18.55 17.95
C ALA A 22 -23.04 17.65 17.89
N GLY A 23 -22.88 16.43 17.40
CA GLY A 23 -23.94 15.41 17.38
C GLY A 23 -24.41 15.01 18.78
N LEU A 24 -23.51 14.85 19.74
CA LEU A 24 -23.85 14.58 21.14
C LEU A 24 -24.61 15.74 21.80
N ARG A 25 -24.26 17.00 21.51
CA ARG A 25 -25.04 18.16 21.97
C ARG A 25 -26.46 18.17 21.42
N LEU A 26 -26.62 17.93 20.12
CA LEU A 26 -27.91 17.79 19.47
C LEU A 26 -28.71 16.64 20.07
N PHE A 27 -28.10 15.46 20.27
CA PHE A 27 -28.76 14.30 20.86
C PHE A 27 -29.22 14.60 22.29
N SER A 28 -28.38 15.22 23.11
CA SER A 28 -28.75 15.58 24.50
C SER A 28 -29.84 16.64 24.60
N SER A 29 -30.05 17.45 23.56
CA SER A 29 -31.13 18.42 23.51
C SER A 29 -32.50 17.78 23.16
N ILE A 30 -32.49 16.58 22.57
CA ILE A 30 -33.68 15.89 22.10
C ILE A 30 -34.04 14.66 22.94
N SER A 31 -33.02 14.04 23.54
CA SER A 31 -33.15 12.75 24.23
C SER A 31 -32.51 12.80 25.62
N ALA A 32 -33.25 12.31 26.61
CA ALA A 32 -32.73 12.14 27.98
C ALA A 32 -31.86 10.89 28.17
N ASN A 33 -31.53 10.15 27.10
CA ASN A 33 -30.77 8.89 27.17
C ASN A 33 -29.26 9.15 27.38
N ARG A 34 -28.91 9.44 28.64
CA ARG A 34 -27.52 9.70 29.07
C ARG A 34 -26.61 8.49 28.89
N HIS A 35 -27.16 7.26 29.00
CA HIS A 35 -26.37 6.04 28.81
C HIS A 35 -25.86 5.95 27.37
N PHE A 36 -26.68 6.15 26.38
CA PHE A 36 -26.29 6.16 24.97
C PHE A 36 -25.28 7.28 24.67
N ALA A 37 -25.50 8.49 25.23
CA ALA A 37 -24.56 9.59 25.05
C ALA A 37 -23.16 9.27 25.61
N ARG A 38 -23.07 8.58 26.77
CA ARG A 38 -21.79 8.10 27.31
C ARG A 38 -21.14 7.05 26.41
N MET A 39 -21.88 6.04 25.95
CA MET A 39 -21.35 5.02 25.03
C MET A 39 -20.72 5.64 23.78
N VAL A 40 -21.36 6.67 23.21
CA VAL A 40 -20.84 7.38 22.04
C VAL A 40 -19.61 8.20 22.39
N ALA A 41 -19.56 8.83 23.56
CA ALA A 41 -18.41 9.60 24.02
C ALA A 41 -17.19 8.69 24.28
N ASP A 42 -17.41 7.51 24.88
CA ASP A 42 -16.35 6.57 25.23
C ASP A 42 -15.76 5.88 24.00
N ASN A 43 -16.55 5.63 22.96
CA ASN A 43 -16.06 5.02 21.72
C ASN A 43 -16.67 5.67 20.47
N PRO A 44 -16.21 6.88 20.11
CA PRO A 44 -16.78 7.70 19.04
C PRO A 44 -16.80 7.03 17.68
N SER A 45 -15.73 6.35 17.31
CA SER A 45 -15.58 5.71 15.98
C SER A 45 -16.61 4.60 15.77
N LYS A 46 -16.84 3.79 16.80
CA LYS A 46 -17.76 2.66 16.77
C LYS A 46 -19.23 3.11 16.71
N TYR A 47 -19.60 4.11 17.52
CA TYR A 47 -21.00 4.48 17.72
C TYR A 47 -21.48 5.69 16.91
N ARG A 48 -20.61 6.34 16.14
CA ARG A 48 -20.98 7.45 15.25
C ARG A 48 -22.10 7.10 14.28
N PRO A 49 -22.10 5.93 13.58
CA PRO A 49 -23.22 5.57 12.69
C PRO A 49 -24.55 5.45 13.44
N MET A 50 -24.50 4.92 14.67
CA MET A 50 -25.71 4.80 15.51
C MET A 50 -26.22 6.17 15.99
N LEU A 51 -25.32 7.12 16.29
CA LEU A 51 -25.69 8.48 16.65
C LEU A 51 -26.41 9.18 15.48
N ILE A 52 -25.88 9.04 14.28
CA ILE A 52 -26.49 9.55 13.04
C ILE A 52 -27.90 8.94 12.86
N ALA A 53 -28.00 7.63 12.89
CA ALA A 53 -29.27 6.94 12.72
C ALA A 53 -30.32 7.37 13.77
N LYS A 54 -29.92 7.47 15.06
CA LYS A 54 -30.84 7.91 16.12
C LYS A 54 -31.27 9.36 15.97
N LEU A 55 -30.34 10.27 15.63
CA LEU A 55 -30.72 11.68 15.39
C LEU A 55 -31.68 11.81 14.20
N CYS A 56 -31.43 11.09 13.12
CA CYS A 56 -32.30 11.05 11.96
C CYS A 56 -33.71 10.51 12.32
N THR A 57 -33.77 9.40 13.07
CA THR A 57 -35.07 8.82 13.53
C THR A 57 -35.84 9.78 14.44
N LEU A 58 -35.17 10.41 15.41
CA LEU A 58 -35.81 11.32 16.35
C LEU A 58 -36.31 12.62 15.70
N THR A 59 -35.72 13.02 14.59
CA THR A 59 -36.08 14.25 13.86
C THR A 59 -36.87 14.01 12.59
N GLY A 60 -37.14 12.76 12.24
CA GLY A 60 -37.86 12.38 11.02
C GLY A 60 -37.11 12.69 9.72
N ILE A 61 -35.79 12.77 9.80
CA ILE A 61 -34.92 13.01 8.63
C ILE A 61 -34.52 11.66 8.04
N ASP A 62 -34.64 11.52 6.72
CA ASP A 62 -34.11 10.34 6.04
C ASP A 62 -32.58 10.34 6.09
N PRO A 63 -31.94 9.30 6.66
CA PRO A 63 -30.47 9.17 6.68
C PRO A 63 -29.84 9.11 5.26
N GLY A 64 -30.64 8.81 4.22
CA GLY A 64 -30.20 8.85 2.81
C GLY A 64 -29.76 10.23 2.37
N ILE A 65 -30.35 11.31 2.91
CA ILE A 65 -29.95 12.70 2.59
C ILE A 65 -28.46 12.97 2.97
N ALA A 66 -27.95 12.32 4.01
CA ALA A 66 -26.53 12.44 4.40
C ALA A 66 -25.59 11.73 3.42
N ASN A 67 -26.09 10.78 2.64
CA ASN A 67 -25.30 10.02 1.66
C ASN A 67 -25.36 10.65 0.24
N GLU A 68 -26.43 11.32 -0.12
CA GLU A 68 -26.56 11.94 -1.44
C GLU A 68 -25.59 13.10 -1.68
N GLU A 69 -25.26 13.87 -0.63
CA GLU A 69 -24.28 14.98 -0.76
C GLU A 69 -22.82 14.54 -0.57
N ARG A 70 -22.56 13.31 -0.14
CA ARG A 70 -21.22 12.69 -0.13
C ARG A 70 -21.00 11.81 -1.36
N GLN A 71 -21.39 12.26 -2.53
CA GLN A 71 -20.74 11.77 -3.73
C GLN A 71 -19.31 12.31 -3.73
N VAL A 72 -18.46 11.67 -2.90
CA VAL A 72 -17.02 11.73 -3.14
C VAL A 72 -16.86 11.32 -4.61
N PRO A 73 -16.38 12.22 -5.47
CA PRO A 73 -16.27 11.89 -6.88
C PRO A 73 -15.53 10.56 -6.98
N PRO A 74 -16.00 9.62 -7.81
CA PRO A 74 -15.40 8.30 -7.89
C PRO A 74 -13.91 8.51 -8.10
N ARG A 75 -13.10 7.89 -7.22
CA ARG A 75 -11.64 8.04 -7.30
C ARG A 75 -11.22 7.68 -8.73
N PRO A 76 -10.47 8.54 -9.41
CA PRO A 76 -10.06 8.27 -10.78
C PRO A 76 -9.36 6.91 -10.81
N LYS A 77 -9.64 6.11 -11.84
CA LYS A 77 -8.97 4.83 -12.01
C LYS A 77 -7.46 5.06 -12.03
N PHE A 78 -6.69 4.15 -11.50
CA PHE A 78 -5.24 4.28 -11.38
C PHE A 78 -4.56 4.78 -12.67
N ARG A 79 -5.00 4.28 -13.84
CA ARG A 79 -4.48 4.72 -15.14
C ARG A 79 -4.91 6.14 -15.56
N GLU A 80 -5.96 6.64 -14.98
CA GLU A 80 -6.43 8.03 -15.18
C GLU A 80 -5.69 8.98 -14.26
N GLN A 81 -5.32 8.50 -13.07
CA GLN A 81 -4.49 9.23 -12.11
C GLN A 81 -3.06 9.44 -12.63
N TYR A 82 -2.52 8.45 -13.38
CA TYR A 82 -1.15 8.48 -13.90
C TYR A 82 -1.13 8.34 -15.44
N PRO A 83 -1.57 9.37 -16.20
CA PRO A 83 -1.66 9.30 -17.66
C PRO A 83 -0.30 9.09 -18.34
N PHE A 84 0.79 9.55 -17.73
CA PHE A 84 2.14 9.40 -18.26
C PHE A 84 2.58 7.94 -18.43
N LEU A 85 1.95 6.98 -17.74
CA LEU A 85 2.24 5.56 -17.92
C LEU A 85 1.97 5.05 -19.35
N ARG A 86 1.15 5.76 -20.13
CA ARG A 86 0.87 5.47 -21.54
C ARG A 86 1.84 6.14 -22.50
N GLU A 87 2.60 7.12 -22.03
CA GLU A 87 3.54 7.85 -22.87
C GLU A 87 4.74 6.96 -23.27
N THR A 88 5.23 7.11 -24.49
CA THR A 88 6.41 6.37 -24.99
C THR A 88 7.67 6.73 -24.22
N GLY A 89 7.78 7.99 -23.77
CA GLY A 89 8.90 8.50 -22.97
C GLY A 89 8.87 8.16 -21.49
N CYS A 90 7.84 7.46 -21.01
CA CYS A 90 7.77 7.07 -19.59
C CYS A 90 8.91 6.10 -19.23
N PRO A 91 9.68 6.38 -18.15
CA PRO A 91 10.71 5.49 -17.67
C PRO A 91 10.19 4.06 -17.43
N PRO A 92 10.89 3.01 -17.90
CA PRO A 92 10.44 1.63 -17.75
C PRO A 92 10.30 1.20 -16.29
N GLU A 93 11.07 1.80 -15.39
CA GLU A 93 10.97 1.61 -13.94
C GLU A 93 9.56 1.91 -13.43
N LEU A 94 9.01 3.05 -13.81
CA LEU A 94 7.67 3.46 -13.39
C LEU A 94 6.58 2.58 -13.97
N LYS A 95 6.77 2.04 -15.19
CA LYS A 95 5.84 1.06 -15.77
C LYS A 95 5.85 -0.25 -15.00
N ILE A 96 7.02 -0.70 -14.54
CA ILE A 96 7.16 -1.89 -13.70
C ILE A 96 6.51 -1.63 -12.34
N LEU A 97 6.82 -0.51 -11.68
CA LEU A 97 6.19 -0.13 -10.41
C LEU A 97 4.66 -0.08 -10.49
N ALA A 98 4.13 0.44 -11.60
CA ALA A 98 2.68 0.45 -11.82
C ALA A 98 2.07 -0.95 -11.96
N ALA A 99 2.81 -1.91 -12.53
CA ALA A 99 2.40 -3.31 -12.57
C ALA A 99 2.50 -3.97 -11.19
N ASP A 100 3.61 -3.75 -10.48
CA ASP A 100 3.87 -4.33 -9.16
C ASP A 100 2.89 -3.80 -8.09
N LYS A 101 2.35 -2.59 -8.28
CA LYS A 101 1.35 -2.00 -7.38
C LYS A 101 0.14 -2.90 -7.12
N LEU A 102 -0.35 -3.58 -8.14
CA LEU A 102 -1.49 -4.50 -7.98
C LEU A 102 -1.10 -5.68 -7.08
N THR A 103 0.06 -6.27 -7.33
CA THR A 103 0.60 -7.37 -6.53
C THR A 103 0.87 -6.94 -5.08
N ALA A 104 1.47 -5.77 -4.87
CA ALA A 104 1.72 -5.22 -3.54
C ALA A 104 0.40 -4.98 -2.77
N TRP A 105 -0.64 -4.50 -3.45
CA TRP A 105 -1.96 -4.33 -2.85
C TRP A 105 -2.64 -5.66 -2.50
N GLU A 106 -2.57 -6.64 -3.38
CA GLU A 106 -3.10 -7.98 -3.12
C GLU A 106 -2.40 -8.66 -1.94
N ASN A 107 -1.06 -8.55 -1.89
CA ASN A 107 -0.25 -9.08 -0.79
C ASN A 107 -0.59 -8.38 0.53
N TYR A 108 -0.75 -7.06 0.51
CA TYR A 108 -1.21 -6.29 1.67
C TYR A 108 -2.57 -6.78 2.16
N THR A 109 -3.56 -6.87 1.26
CA THR A 109 -4.92 -7.30 1.61
C THR A 109 -4.93 -8.72 2.17
N ARG A 110 -4.19 -9.64 1.54
CA ARG A 110 -4.06 -11.02 2.00
C ARG A 110 -3.43 -11.11 3.39
N ALA A 111 -2.31 -10.40 3.61
CA ALA A 111 -1.65 -10.37 4.90
C ALA A 111 -2.52 -9.71 5.98
N HIS A 112 -3.22 -8.64 5.64
CA HIS A 112 -4.14 -7.97 6.55
C HIS A 112 -5.32 -8.88 6.97
N THR A 113 -5.90 -9.63 6.03
CA THR A 113 -6.95 -10.62 6.34
C THR A 113 -6.41 -11.73 7.23
N ALA A 114 -5.23 -12.29 6.90
CA ALA A 114 -4.61 -13.34 7.69
C ALA A 114 -4.27 -12.93 9.14
N LEU A 115 -4.15 -11.62 9.42
CA LEU A 115 -3.92 -11.13 10.78
C LEU A 115 -5.07 -11.45 11.73
N PHE A 116 -6.30 -11.57 11.23
CA PHE A 116 -7.48 -11.92 12.04
C PHE A 116 -7.54 -13.41 12.38
N ASP A 117 -6.83 -14.25 11.63
CA ASP A 117 -6.82 -15.71 11.78
C ASP A 117 -5.60 -16.20 12.58
N CYS A 118 -4.70 -15.30 13.01
CA CYS A 118 -3.51 -15.66 13.78
C CYS A 118 -3.86 -16.25 15.14
N THR A 119 -3.27 -17.39 15.46
CA THR A 119 -3.53 -18.14 16.70
C THR A 119 -2.42 -18.02 17.75
N SER A 120 -1.19 -17.68 17.33
CA SER A 120 -0.05 -17.49 18.22
C SER A 120 0.54 -16.07 18.14
N PRO A 121 1.18 -15.57 19.23
CA PRO A 121 1.84 -14.27 19.23
C PRO A 121 2.93 -14.15 18.15
N GLU A 122 3.69 -15.22 17.91
CA GLU A 122 4.75 -15.25 16.89
C GLU A 122 4.18 -15.15 15.48
N GLU A 123 3.08 -15.85 15.23
CA GLU A 123 2.35 -15.78 13.97
C GLU A 123 1.77 -14.39 13.74
N CYS A 124 1.14 -13.81 14.78
CA CYS A 124 0.62 -12.45 14.73
C CYS A 124 1.72 -11.43 14.44
N TYR A 125 2.88 -11.54 15.11
CA TYR A 125 4.01 -10.66 14.87
C TYR A 125 4.53 -10.77 13.43
N THR A 126 4.72 -12.00 12.94
CA THR A 126 5.23 -12.25 11.59
C THR A 126 4.26 -11.73 10.54
N THR A 127 2.96 -11.94 10.75
CA THR A 127 1.91 -11.48 9.82
C THR A 127 1.77 -9.96 9.87
N ALA A 128 1.81 -9.34 11.04
CA ALA A 128 1.78 -7.89 11.19
C ALA A 128 2.98 -7.22 10.50
N ARG A 129 4.17 -7.82 10.59
CA ARG A 129 5.35 -7.35 9.87
C ARG A 129 5.14 -7.40 8.36
N LYS A 130 4.57 -8.49 7.82
CA LYS A 130 4.23 -8.59 6.39
C LYS A 130 3.23 -7.52 5.96
N VAL A 131 2.23 -7.23 6.79
CA VAL A 131 1.27 -6.14 6.52
C VAL A 131 1.99 -4.80 6.41
N LEU A 132 2.89 -4.51 7.36
CA LEU A 132 3.65 -3.27 7.37
C LEU A 132 4.59 -3.16 6.15
N ASP A 133 5.32 -4.22 5.84
CA ASP A 133 6.27 -4.24 4.72
C ASP A 133 5.53 -4.02 3.39
N ASN A 134 4.43 -4.72 3.15
CA ASN A 134 3.60 -4.53 1.94
C ASN A 134 2.94 -3.13 1.88
N TYR A 135 2.56 -2.57 3.02
CA TYR A 135 2.03 -1.20 3.08
C TYR A 135 3.11 -0.18 2.71
N LEU A 136 4.32 -0.32 3.24
CA LEU A 136 5.43 0.58 2.96
C LEU A 136 5.86 0.48 1.49
N GLU A 137 5.94 -0.73 0.92
CA GLU A 137 6.21 -0.93 -0.50
C GLU A 137 5.17 -0.23 -1.38
N ASN A 138 3.89 -0.47 -1.09
CA ASN A 138 2.81 0.18 -1.83
C ASN A 138 2.88 1.71 -1.72
N ARG A 139 3.20 2.24 -0.54
CA ARG A 139 3.40 3.67 -0.32
C ARG A 139 4.58 4.23 -1.13
N GLN A 140 5.72 3.56 -1.14
CA GLN A 140 6.89 3.96 -1.93
C GLN A 140 6.58 4.00 -3.42
N ILE A 141 5.80 3.03 -3.93
CA ILE A 141 5.35 3.05 -5.33
C ILE A 141 4.55 4.31 -5.63
N PHE A 142 3.61 4.68 -4.77
CA PHE A 142 2.84 5.92 -4.95
C PHE A 142 3.72 7.17 -4.87
N GLU A 143 4.67 7.23 -3.95
CA GLU A 143 5.59 8.37 -3.81
C GLU A 143 6.42 8.58 -5.09
N GLU A 144 6.91 7.51 -5.73
CA GLU A 144 7.60 7.56 -7.03
C GLU A 144 6.69 8.06 -8.16
N LEU A 145 5.47 7.52 -8.24
CA LEU A 145 4.51 7.89 -9.29
C LEU A 145 4.03 9.33 -9.14
N ASP A 146 3.73 9.77 -7.92
CA ASP A 146 3.30 11.12 -7.60
C ASP A 146 4.42 12.13 -7.82
N HIS A 147 5.66 11.78 -7.49
CA HIS A 147 6.82 12.61 -7.78
C HIS A 147 7.00 12.82 -9.28
N TYR A 148 6.94 11.72 -10.07
CA TYR A 148 7.06 11.83 -11.51
C TYR A 148 5.90 12.58 -12.15
N LEU A 149 4.68 12.43 -11.64
CA LEU A 149 3.52 13.20 -12.11
C LEU A 149 3.76 14.72 -11.99
N ARG A 150 4.37 15.14 -10.87
CA ARG A 150 4.61 16.56 -10.57
C ARG A 150 5.86 17.14 -11.24
N HIS A 151 6.94 16.34 -11.27
CA HIS A 151 8.27 16.85 -11.63
C HIS A 151 8.80 16.30 -12.96
N ARG A 152 8.16 15.30 -13.55
CA ARG A 152 8.60 14.61 -14.78
C ARG A 152 9.99 13.97 -14.67
N THR A 153 10.48 13.81 -13.44
CA THR A 153 11.74 13.13 -13.11
C THR A 153 11.46 12.06 -12.06
N PRO A 154 12.05 10.85 -12.17
CA PRO A 154 11.92 9.84 -11.12
C PRO A 154 12.54 10.34 -9.80
N LEU A 155 11.91 10.02 -8.67
CA LEU A 155 12.52 10.22 -7.35
C LEU A 155 13.71 9.27 -7.17
N GLY A 156 13.57 8.01 -7.61
CA GLY A 156 14.65 7.05 -7.68
C GLY A 156 15.01 6.37 -6.35
N VAL A 157 14.15 6.48 -5.34
CA VAL A 157 14.35 5.88 -4.01
C VAL A 157 13.98 4.40 -4.00
N HIS A 158 12.97 4.00 -4.79
CA HIS A 158 12.53 2.61 -4.81
C HIS A 158 13.62 1.67 -5.34
N PRO A 159 13.84 0.48 -4.73
CA PRO A 159 14.92 -0.47 -5.09
C PRO A 159 14.95 -0.87 -6.56
N ILE A 160 13.82 -0.80 -7.28
CA ILE A 160 13.73 -1.11 -8.71
C ILE A 160 14.68 -0.27 -9.57
N PHE A 161 14.89 1.01 -9.19
CA PHE A 161 15.77 1.91 -9.94
C PHE A 161 17.23 1.45 -9.88
N GLU A 162 17.68 1.02 -8.71
CA GLU A 162 19.02 0.46 -8.56
C GLU A 162 19.17 -0.88 -9.29
N ARG A 163 18.18 -1.75 -9.17
CA ARG A 163 18.14 -3.05 -9.87
C ARG A 163 18.25 -2.86 -11.38
N LEU A 164 17.45 -1.99 -11.98
CA LEU A 164 17.49 -1.73 -13.42
C LEU A 164 18.77 -1.01 -13.85
N ARG A 165 19.33 -0.15 -13.00
CA ARG A 165 20.65 0.45 -13.25
C ARG A 165 21.74 -0.61 -13.34
N LYS A 166 21.75 -1.60 -12.42
CA LYS A 166 22.67 -2.75 -12.46
C LYS A 166 22.49 -3.57 -13.74
N ILE A 167 21.25 -3.86 -14.14
CA ILE A 167 20.96 -4.60 -15.39
C ILE A 167 21.45 -3.83 -16.62
N ARG A 168 21.21 -2.52 -16.69
CA ARG A 168 21.73 -1.69 -17.78
C ARG A 168 23.26 -1.66 -17.82
N ALA A 169 23.93 -1.69 -16.66
CA ALA A 169 25.37 -1.78 -16.58
C ALA A 169 25.88 -3.09 -17.18
N PHE A 170 25.24 -4.24 -16.91
CA PHE A 170 25.60 -5.51 -17.53
C PHE A 170 25.49 -5.48 -19.05
N ARG A 171 24.47 -4.83 -19.61
CA ARG A 171 24.29 -4.71 -21.08
C ARG A 171 25.36 -3.90 -21.78
N LYS A 172 26.14 -3.09 -21.04
CA LYS A 172 27.25 -2.30 -21.57
C LYS A 172 28.60 -3.03 -21.52
N LEU A 173 28.65 -4.19 -20.83
CA LEU A 173 29.87 -4.98 -20.70
C LEU A 173 30.20 -5.72 -21.99
N SER A 174 31.46 -5.90 -22.25
CA SER A 174 31.95 -6.82 -23.28
C SER A 174 31.70 -8.28 -22.90
N ILE A 175 31.69 -9.17 -23.90
CA ILE A 175 31.46 -10.62 -23.66
C ILE A 175 32.42 -11.21 -22.62
N PRO A 176 33.73 -10.95 -22.66
CA PRO A 176 34.65 -11.44 -21.62
C PRO A 176 34.32 -10.92 -20.22
N GLU A 177 33.88 -9.65 -20.10
CA GLU A 177 33.50 -9.06 -18.83
C GLU A 177 32.19 -9.65 -18.31
N LEU A 178 31.22 -9.96 -19.20
CA LEU A 178 30.00 -10.67 -18.85
C LEU A 178 30.29 -12.04 -18.27
N PHE A 179 31.20 -12.82 -18.87
CA PHE A 179 31.60 -14.13 -18.32
C PHE A 179 32.30 -13.99 -16.95
N LYS A 180 33.13 -12.94 -16.76
CA LYS A 180 33.71 -12.65 -15.44
C LYS A 180 32.62 -12.32 -14.41
N ALA A 181 31.64 -11.49 -14.78
CA ALA A 181 30.51 -11.13 -13.93
C ALA A 181 29.66 -12.37 -13.59
N GLN A 182 29.36 -13.23 -14.58
CA GLN A 182 28.65 -14.48 -14.39
C GLN A 182 29.33 -15.38 -13.34
N LYS A 183 30.62 -15.67 -13.53
CA LYS A 183 31.40 -16.50 -12.57
C LYS A 183 31.38 -15.92 -11.16
N ARG A 184 31.52 -14.59 -11.03
CA ARG A 184 31.47 -13.91 -9.73
C ARG A 184 30.09 -14.07 -9.07
N LEU A 185 29.01 -13.91 -9.83
CA LEU A 185 27.64 -14.09 -9.33
C LEU A 185 27.36 -15.55 -8.96
N GLN A 186 27.79 -16.52 -9.79
CA GLN A 186 27.68 -17.94 -9.49
C GLN A 186 28.37 -18.29 -8.16
N TYR A 187 29.57 -17.78 -7.95
CA TYR A 187 30.30 -17.98 -6.67
C TYR A 187 29.54 -17.37 -5.48
N ARG A 188 29.00 -16.17 -5.60
CA ARG A 188 28.21 -15.53 -4.53
C ARG A 188 26.95 -16.29 -4.19
N VAL A 189 26.20 -16.74 -5.20
CA VAL A 189 25.00 -17.58 -5.06
C VAL A 189 25.37 -18.90 -4.35
N TRP A 190 26.40 -19.58 -4.81
CA TRP A 190 26.88 -20.82 -4.19
C TRP A 190 27.27 -20.59 -2.71
N TRP A 191 28.06 -19.55 -2.44
CA TRP A 191 28.50 -19.23 -1.08
C TRP A 191 27.32 -18.93 -0.15
N LEU A 192 26.35 -18.08 -0.57
CA LEU A 192 25.17 -17.77 0.23
C LEU A 192 24.32 -18.99 0.51
N ARG A 193 24.11 -19.86 -0.47
CA ARG A 193 23.39 -21.13 -0.26
C ARG A 193 24.05 -21.97 0.83
N LYS A 194 25.39 -22.09 0.80
CA LYS A 194 26.16 -22.81 1.81
C LYS A 194 26.05 -22.20 3.21
N VAL A 195 26.08 -20.90 3.32
CA VAL A 195 25.98 -20.18 4.60
C VAL A 195 24.54 -20.26 5.16
N ILE A 196 23.53 -20.21 4.31
CA ILE A 196 22.13 -20.40 4.72
C ILE A 196 21.90 -21.84 5.18
N GLU A 197 22.44 -22.83 4.46
CA GLU A 197 22.34 -24.25 4.82
C GLU A 197 22.97 -24.53 6.19
N LYS A 198 24.17 -23.96 6.46
CA LYS A 198 24.84 -24.10 7.75
C LYS A 198 24.09 -23.46 8.91
N ASN A 199 23.29 -22.44 8.65
CA ASN A 199 22.51 -21.66 9.61
C ASN A 199 23.28 -21.23 10.87
N ASP A 200 24.57 -20.89 10.69
CA ASP A 200 25.50 -20.50 11.76
C ASP A 200 25.07 -19.21 12.50
N LYS A 201 24.31 -18.36 11.82
CA LYS A 201 23.80 -17.09 12.35
C LYS A 201 22.33 -16.93 12.00
N PRO A 202 21.39 -17.54 12.76
CA PRO A 202 19.96 -17.56 12.46
C PRO A 202 19.35 -16.15 12.31
N HIS A 203 19.83 -15.18 13.09
CA HIS A 203 19.36 -13.79 13.03
C HIS A 203 19.68 -13.08 11.69
N LEU A 204 20.66 -13.57 10.93
CA LEU A 204 21.02 -13.03 9.60
C LEU A 204 20.38 -13.79 8.44
N ARG A 205 19.61 -14.84 8.72
CA ARG A 205 19.07 -15.73 7.70
C ARG A 205 18.18 -14.98 6.70
N GLY A 206 17.25 -14.15 7.18
CA GLY A 206 16.37 -13.35 6.31
C GLY A 206 17.15 -12.45 5.35
N ASN A 207 18.12 -11.70 5.87
CA ASN A 207 18.96 -10.82 5.04
C ASN A 207 19.78 -11.62 4.00
N ARG A 208 20.23 -12.83 4.36
CA ARG A 208 20.99 -13.70 3.44
C ARG A 208 20.10 -14.28 2.34
N GLU A 209 18.86 -14.64 2.67
CA GLU A 209 17.85 -15.12 1.71
C GLU A 209 17.46 -14.02 0.72
N GLU A 210 17.26 -12.79 1.18
CA GLU A 210 17.02 -11.62 0.32
C GLU A 210 18.20 -11.36 -0.64
N LEU A 211 19.41 -11.38 -0.11
CA LEU A 211 20.63 -11.18 -0.89
C LEU A 211 20.85 -12.31 -1.91
N LEU A 212 20.52 -13.55 -1.55
CA LEU A 212 20.55 -14.69 -2.46
C LEU A 212 19.59 -14.48 -3.62
N ALA A 213 18.35 -14.12 -3.35
CA ALA A 213 17.35 -13.84 -4.37
C ALA A 213 17.79 -12.71 -5.33
N GLU A 214 18.43 -11.66 -4.79
CA GLU A 214 18.98 -10.57 -5.59
C GLU A 214 20.08 -11.06 -6.55
N TYR A 215 21.04 -11.85 -6.05
CA TYR A 215 22.14 -12.37 -6.90
C TYR A 215 21.67 -13.42 -7.92
N GLU A 216 20.68 -14.25 -7.58
CA GLU A 216 20.05 -15.17 -8.53
C GLU A 216 19.34 -14.43 -9.66
N ALA A 217 18.62 -13.35 -9.33
CA ALA A 217 17.99 -12.50 -10.34
C ALA A 217 19.01 -11.81 -11.25
N GLN A 218 20.13 -11.31 -10.69
CA GLN A 218 21.22 -10.71 -11.47
C GLN A 218 21.89 -11.75 -12.37
N LEU A 219 22.16 -12.95 -11.88
CA LEU A 219 22.74 -14.06 -12.64
C LEU A 219 21.86 -14.43 -13.83
N LEU A 220 20.54 -14.59 -13.59
CA LEU A 220 19.58 -14.88 -14.64
C LEU A 220 19.61 -13.82 -15.76
N GLU A 221 19.73 -12.54 -15.43
CA GLU A 221 19.81 -11.47 -16.43
C GLU A 221 21.12 -11.51 -17.21
N VAL A 222 22.23 -11.78 -16.55
CA VAL A 222 23.55 -11.96 -17.23
C VAL A 222 23.47 -13.14 -18.18
N ASP A 223 22.91 -14.27 -17.76
CA ASP A 223 22.73 -15.47 -18.59
C ASP A 223 21.87 -15.19 -19.83
N LYS A 224 20.77 -14.44 -19.68
CA LYS A 224 19.94 -14.00 -20.81
C LYS A 224 20.73 -13.13 -21.80
N ILE A 225 21.55 -12.21 -21.30
CA ILE A 225 22.36 -11.33 -22.15
C ILE A 225 23.37 -12.19 -22.94
N ILE A 226 24.09 -13.10 -22.28
CA ILE A 226 25.06 -14.01 -22.93
C ILE A 226 24.36 -14.87 -23.98
N ALA A 227 23.20 -15.48 -23.65
CA ALA A 227 22.43 -16.29 -24.58
C ALA A 227 21.95 -15.49 -25.81
N ALA A 228 21.59 -14.20 -25.62
CA ALA A 228 21.20 -13.33 -26.73
C ALA A 228 22.38 -13.03 -27.67
N TYR A 229 23.60 -12.91 -27.15
CA TYR A 229 24.79 -12.76 -27.97
C TYR A 229 25.10 -14.03 -28.77
N ALA A 230 24.95 -15.23 -28.16
CA ALA A 230 25.17 -16.50 -28.83
C ALA A 230 24.23 -16.75 -30.02
N ARG A 231 22.98 -16.23 -29.96
CA ARG A 231 21.99 -16.35 -31.03
C ARG A 231 22.19 -15.39 -32.21
N LYS A 232 23.03 -14.37 -32.03
CA LYS A 232 23.29 -13.37 -33.08
C LYS A 232 24.51 -13.71 -33.96
N LYS A 233 25.20 -14.80 -33.65
CA LYS A 233 26.27 -15.38 -34.46
C LYS A 233 25.72 -16.54 -35.31
#